data_d79f5d3d51a537b76c1385eb7dd62d69
#
_entry.id   d79f5d3d51a537b76c1385eb7dd62d69
#
_cell.length_a   1.000
_cell.length_b   1.000
_cell.length_c   1.000
_cell.angle_alpha   90.00
_cell.angle_beta   90.00
_cell.angle_gamma   90.00
#
_symmetry.space_group_name_H-M   'P 1'
#
loop_
_entity.id
_entity.type
_entity.pdbx_description
1 polymer ?
#
loop_
_entity_poly.entity_id
_entity_poly.type
_entity_poly.pdbx_seq_one_letter_code
_entity_poly.pdbx_strand_id
1 'polypeptide(L)'
;TDLMMPGEQSPVDEIIAGVKNGRISETTLNKSVKYVLKLISKSISNKGWEYNEAPDLAANAALARRIATEGMVLLKNDRSFLPISQGAKIALFGATAYKSIAGGTGSSNVNKAHITDISTGLEKGGYTLSNRLKGLYTKFVEFQNDLLDKHPESTDWEKLSYNRTVIAEMDLSKAESIIGQEAKNSDIALIVIGRGSGEESDRRLEGDFYLTPEEKFMIENVSSQFHAAGKKVAVVMNVCGVMEMNSWKDEPDAILLAWFPGQE
;
A
#
# COMPACT_ATOMS: atom_id res chain seq x y z
N THR A 1 24.13 16.66 -14.45
CA THR A 1 22.87 16.07 -14.96
C THR A 1 22.96 15.99 -16.48
N ASP A 2 22.76 14.80 -17.06
CA ASP A 2 22.84 14.57 -18.49
C ASP A 2 21.46 14.55 -19.17
N LEU A 3 20.40 14.38 -18.36
CA LEU A 3 19.00 14.41 -18.78
C LEU A 3 18.21 15.19 -17.74
N MET A 4 17.41 16.15 -18.17
CA MET A 4 16.55 16.96 -17.31
C MET A 4 15.10 16.53 -17.43
N MET A 5 14.43 16.37 -16.30
CA MET A 5 13.03 16.00 -16.20
C MET A 5 12.31 16.98 -15.26
N PRO A 6 11.15 17.49 -15.64
CA PRO A 6 10.55 17.47 -16.98
C PRO A 6 11.36 18.28 -17.98
N GLY A 7 11.21 18.01 -19.27
CA GLY A 7 11.91 18.70 -20.36
C GLY A 7 11.27 20.05 -20.69
N GLU A 8 11.42 21.04 -19.84
CA GLU A 8 10.92 22.39 -20.07
C GLU A 8 11.80 23.17 -21.04
N GLN A 9 11.25 24.21 -21.69
CA GLN A 9 11.98 25.01 -22.65
C GLN A 9 13.05 25.91 -21.98
N SER A 10 12.76 26.44 -20.79
CA SER A 10 13.66 27.37 -20.09
C SER A 10 15.07 26.82 -19.87
N PRO A 11 15.26 25.58 -19.35
CA PRO A 11 16.60 25.01 -19.21
C PRO A 11 17.31 24.80 -20.55
N VAL A 12 16.59 24.53 -21.63
CA VAL A 12 17.19 24.42 -22.98
C VAL A 12 17.77 25.77 -23.41
N ASP A 13 16.99 26.83 -23.23
CA ASP A 13 17.42 28.19 -23.60
C ASP A 13 18.63 28.64 -22.75
N GLU A 14 18.67 28.31 -21.47
CA GLU A 14 19.81 28.58 -20.57
C GLU A 14 21.07 27.83 -20.99
N ILE A 15 20.96 26.57 -21.39
CA ILE A 15 22.10 25.78 -21.92
C ILE A 15 22.63 26.41 -23.21
N ILE A 16 21.74 26.76 -24.14
CA ILE A 16 22.11 27.43 -25.40
C ILE A 16 22.83 28.75 -25.13
N ALA A 17 22.27 29.57 -24.24
CA ALA A 17 22.89 30.81 -23.83
C ALA A 17 24.25 30.60 -23.14
N GLY A 18 24.34 29.58 -22.27
CA GLY A 18 25.57 29.19 -21.58
C GLY A 18 26.68 28.78 -22.51
N VAL A 19 26.37 28.06 -23.60
CA VAL A 19 27.34 27.69 -24.63
C VAL A 19 27.76 28.94 -25.42
N LYS A 20 26.79 29.74 -25.88
CA LYS A 20 27.07 30.97 -26.67
C LYS A 20 27.95 31.98 -25.94
N ASN A 21 27.82 32.12 -24.64
CA ASN A 21 28.59 33.03 -23.83
C ASN A 21 29.85 32.42 -23.16
N GLY A 22 30.15 31.15 -23.48
CA GLY A 22 31.35 30.45 -23.00
C GLY A 22 31.30 29.96 -21.55
N ARG A 23 30.16 30.07 -20.85
CA ARG A 23 29.98 29.48 -19.49
C ARG A 23 29.95 27.96 -19.54
N ILE A 24 29.44 27.37 -20.61
CA ILE A 24 29.38 25.93 -20.83
C ILE A 24 30.25 25.63 -22.07
N SER A 25 31.25 24.77 -21.93
CA SER A 25 32.04 24.34 -23.07
C SER A 25 31.25 23.32 -23.91
N GLU A 26 31.42 23.39 -25.25
CA GLU A 26 30.87 22.36 -26.15
C GLU A 26 31.37 20.95 -25.79
N THR A 27 32.60 20.86 -25.28
CA THR A 27 33.14 19.56 -24.81
C THR A 27 32.30 18.98 -23.67
N THR A 28 31.87 19.81 -22.71
CA THR A 28 31.02 19.39 -21.61
C THR A 28 29.64 18.98 -22.13
N LEU A 29 29.03 19.76 -23.00
CA LEU A 29 27.75 19.46 -23.60
C LEU A 29 27.82 18.14 -24.41
N ASN A 30 28.81 17.97 -25.25
CA ASN A 30 29.03 16.78 -26.06
C ASN A 30 29.25 15.52 -25.21
N LYS A 31 29.86 15.65 -24.02
CA LYS A 31 29.99 14.53 -23.07
C LYS A 31 28.61 14.05 -22.58
N SER A 32 27.74 14.97 -22.17
CA SER A 32 26.37 14.65 -21.75
C SER A 32 25.55 14.06 -22.90
N VAL A 33 25.59 14.66 -24.07
CA VAL A 33 24.94 14.14 -25.30
C VAL A 33 25.41 12.70 -25.58
N LYS A 34 26.71 12.43 -25.47
CA LYS A 34 27.27 11.09 -25.69
C LYS A 34 26.71 10.07 -24.70
N TYR A 35 26.49 10.43 -23.44
CA TYR A 35 25.87 9.52 -22.46
C TYR A 35 24.42 9.20 -22.83
N VAL A 36 23.64 10.21 -23.23
CA VAL A 36 22.25 10.02 -23.68
C VAL A 36 22.19 9.14 -24.92
N LEU A 37 23.03 9.42 -25.94
CA LEU A 37 23.11 8.59 -27.15
C LEU A 37 23.51 7.15 -26.85
N LYS A 38 24.46 6.94 -25.90
CA LYS A 38 24.84 5.59 -25.45
C LYS A 38 23.68 4.87 -24.77
N LEU A 39 22.83 5.57 -24.04
CA LEU A 39 21.61 4.99 -23.44
C LEU A 39 20.62 4.62 -24.54
N ILE A 40 20.34 5.54 -25.47
CA ILE A 40 19.45 5.31 -26.61
C ILE A 40 19.91 4.12 -27.44
N SER A 41 21.22 3.99 -27.71
CA SER A 41 21.76 2.84 -28.46
C SER A 41 21.52 1.48 -27.81
N LYS A 42 21.23 1.45 -26.50
CA LYS A 42 20.90 0.25 -25.73
C LYS A 42 19.38 0.03 -25.59
N SER A 43 18.57 0.98 -26.06
CA SER A 43 17.12 0.87 -25.94
C SER A 43 16.59 -0.29 -26.79
N ILE A 44 15.45 -0.79 -26.38
CA ILE A 44 14.74 -1.89 -27.05
C ILE A 44 14.43 -1.52 -28.52
N SER A 45 13.93 -0.30 -28.75
CA SER A 45 13.62 0.19 -30.10
C SER A 45 14.82 0.17 -31.02
N ASN A 46 16.01 0.54 -30.51
CA ASN A 46 17.23 0.58 -31.34
C ASN A 46 17.83 -0.81 -31.57
N LYS A 47 17.41 -1.82 -30.84
CA LYS A 47 17.82 -3.22 -31.00
C LYS A 47 16.90 -4.02 -31.93
N GLY A 48 15.89 -3.37 -32.49
CA GLY A 48 14.93 -4.03 -33.39
C GLY A 48 14.08 -5.10 -32.71
N TRP A 49 13.80 -4.93 -31.42
CA TRP A 49 12.89 -5.84 -30.72
C TRP A 49 11.49 -5.70 -31.29
N GLU A 50 10.89 -6.82 -31.62
CA GLU A 50 9.49 -6.88 -31.92
C GLU A 50 8.71 -6.71 -30.59
N TYR A 51 7.73 -5.82 -30.61
CA TYR A 51 6.81 -5.64 -29.46
C TYR A 51 5.41 -6.10 -29.88
N ASN A 52 4.63 -6.46 -28.88
CA ASN A 52 3.28 -6.95 -29.06
C ASN A 52 2.30 -6.06 -28.29
N GLU A 53 1.28 -5.56 -28.97
CA GLU A 53 0.22 -4.75 -28.37
C GLU A 53 -0.87 -5.60 -27.69
N ALA A 54 -0.79 -6.93 -27.79
CA ALA A 54 -1.69 -7.88 -27.16
C ALA A 54 -0.95 -8.74 -26.10
N PRO A 55 -0.56 -8.16 -24.95
CA PRO A 55 0.14 -8.91 -23.91
C PRO A 55 -0.76 -10.03 -23.33
N ASP A 56 -0.17 -11.12 -22.90
CA ASP A 56 -0.88 -12.18 -22.14
C ASP A 56 -1.18 -11.69 -20.73
N LEU A 57 -2.34 -11.04 -20.57
CA LEU A 57 -2.77 -10.48 -19.29
C LEU A 57 -2.97 -11.56 -18.23
N ALA A 58 -3.39 -12.77 -18.60
CA ALA A 58 -3.59 -13.86 -17.63
C ALA A 58 -2.25 -14.37 -17.07
N ALA A 59 -1.25 -14.56 -17.94
CA ALA A 59 0.10 -14.93 -17.51
C ALA A 59 0.73 -13.82 -16.66
N ASN A 60 0.53 -12.55 -17.03
CA ASN A 60 1.03 -11.41 -16.26
C ASN A 60 0.38 -11.31 -14.88
N ALA A 61 -0.94 -11.55 -14.76
CA ALA A 61 -1.66 -11.58 -13.49
C ALA A 61 -1.12 -12.70 -12.57
N ALA A 62 -0.94 -13.92 -13.13
CA ALA A 62 -0.37 -15.03 -12.38
C ALA A 62 1.06 -14.74 -11.89
N LEU A 63 1.87 -14.07 -12.73
CA LEU A 63 3.22 -13.65 -12.37
C LEU A 63 3.19 -12.56 -11.27
N ALA A 64 2.33 -11.56 -11.39
CA ALA A 64 2.16 -10.49 -10.40
C ALA A 64 1.77 -11.07 -9.03
N ARG A 65 0.82 -12.00 -8.98
CA ARG A 65 0.42 -12.71 -7.75
C ARG A 65 1.59 -13.46 -7.11
N ARG A 66 2.39 -14.17 -7.91
CA ARG A 66 3.57 -14.87 -7.41
C ARG A 66 4.60 -13.90 -6.84
N ILE A 67 4.89 -12.81 -7.56
CA ILE A 67 5.83 -11.77 -7.09
C ILE A 67 5.33 -11.14 -5.78
N ALA A 68 4.05 -10.81 -5.68
CA ALA A 68 3.47 -10.26 -4.46
C ALA A 68 3.65 -11.23 -3.28
N THR A 69 3.36 -12.52 -3.49
CA THR A 69 3.52 -13.55 -2.44
C THR A 69 4.99 -13.74 -2.02
N GLU A 70 5.92 -13.80 -2.98
CA GLU A 70 7.34 -13.95 -2.71
C GLU A 70 7.98 -12.68 -2.09
N GLY A 71 7.37 -11.51 -2.32
CA GLY A 71 7.82 -10.23 -1.78
C GLY A 71 7.38 -9.96 -0.33
N MET A 72 6.41 -10.69 0.20
CA MET A 72 5.95 -10.51 1.58
C MET A 72 7.03 -10.92 2.58
N VAL A 73 7.08 -10.23 3.73
CA VAL A 73 8.06 -10.48 4.78
C VAL A 73 7.35 -10.83 6.09
N LEU A 74 7.63 -12.00 6.62
CA LEU A 74 7.15 -12.44 7.93
C LEU A 74 8.07 -11.86 9.03
N LEU A 75 7.61 -10.77 9.68
CA LEU A 75 8.39 -10.04 10.68
C LEU A 75 8.33 -10.67 12.07
N LYS A 76 7.19 -11.28 12.41
CA LYS A 76 6.96 -11.98 13.67
C LYS A 76 6.06 -13.19 13.44
N ASN A 77 6.34 -14.31 14.12
CA ASN A 77 5.50 -15.52 14.06
C ASN A 77 5.69 -16.38 15.30
N ASP A 78 5.07 -16.01 16.39
CA ASP A 78 5.21 -16.69 17.67
C ASP A 78 4.60 -18.09 17.60
N ARG A 79 5.39 -19.07 18.04
CA ARG A 79 5.01 -20.49 18.07
C ARG A 79 4.47 -21.03 16.74
N SER A 80 5.00 -20.52 15.62
CA SER A 80 4.61 -20.93 14.27
C SER A 80 3.09 -20.83 14.04
N PHE A 81 2.48 -19.72 14.49
CA PHE A 81 1.05 -19.46 14.34
C PHE A 81 0.61 -19.41 12.86
N LEU A 82 1.42 -18.73 12.03
CA LEU A 82 1.22 -18.76 10.58
C LEU A 82 1.98 -19.94 9.95
N PRO A 83 1.41 -20.62 8.94
CA PRO A 83 0.17 -20.30 8.24
C PRO A 83 -1.08 -20.66 9.06
N ILE A 84 -2.18 -19.92 8.82
CA ILE A 84 -3.48 -20.17 9.43
C ILE A 84 -4.03 -21.51 8.93
N SER A 85 -4.71 -22.27 9.81
CA SER A 85 -5.38 -23.51 9.44
C SER A 85 -6.45 -23.27 8.37
N GLN A 86 -6.46 -24.11 7.35
CA GLN A 86 -7.44 -24.04 6.26
C GLN A 86 -8.88 -24.09 6.81
N GLY A 87 -9.74 -23.23 6.28
CA GLY A 87 -11.16 -23.17 6.67
C GLY A 87 -11.42 -22.44 7.99
N ALA A 88 -10.40 -21.86 8.63
CA ALA A 88 -10.59 -21.09 9.87
C ALA A 88 -11.58 -19.94 9.68
N LYS A 89 -12.35 -19.66 10.73
CA LYS A 89 -13.22 -18.50 10.81
C LYS A 89 -12.46 -17.30 11.35
N ILE A 90 -12.35 -16.26 10.54
CA ILE A 90 -11.52 -15.09 10.80
C ILE A 90 -12.39 -13.90 11.19
N ALA A 91 -12.09 -13.28 12.33
CA ALA A 91 -12.51 -11.92 12.63
C ALA A 91 -11.53 -10.94 11.95
N LEU A 92 -11.94 -10.37 10.83
CA LEU A 92 -11.11 -9.48 10.02
C LEU A 92 -11.39 -8.03 10.37
N PHE A 93 -10.42 -7.37 10.96
CA PHE A 93 -10.45 -5.97 11.38
C PHE A 93 -9.58 -5.11 10.48
N GLY A 94 -9.90 -3.82 10.41
CA GLY A 94 -9.15 -2.82 9.64
C GLY A 94 -9.83 -2.44 8.33
N ALA A 95 -10.03 -1.15 8.11
CA ALA A 95 -10.65 -0.62 6.89
C ALA A 95 -9.90 -1.04 5.63
N THR A 96 -8.56 -1.09 5.71
CA THR A 96 -7.68 -1.51 4.61
C THR A 96 -7.88 -2.97 4.20
N ALA A 97 -8.43 -3.82 5.06
CA ALA A 97 -8.78 -5.20 4.68
C ALA A 97 -9.85 -5.26 3.59
N TYR A 98 -10.71 -4.25 3.54
CA TYR A 98 -11.86 -4.12 2.64
C TYR A 98 -11.66 -3.07 1.54
N LYS A 99 -10.58 -2.32 1.62
CA LYS A 99 -10.10 -1.39 0.60
C LYS A 99 -8.58 -1.42 0.58
N SER A 100 -8.03 -2.45 -0.02
CA SER A 100 -6.58 -2.69 -0.04
C SER A 100 -5.84 -1.68 -0.91
N ILE A 101 -4.63 -1.31 -0.48
CA ILE A 101 -3.77 -0.38 -1.19
C ILE A 101 -2.91 -1.19 -2.16
N ALA A 102 -3.27 -1.15 -3.43
CA ALA A 102 -2.59 -1.89 -4.48
C ALA A 102 -1.28 -1.26 -4.94
N GLY A 103 -1.15 0.06 -4.81
CA GLY A 103 0.01 0.81 -5.27
C GLY A 103 0.05 2.23 -4.70
N GLY A 104 1.06 3.00 -5.08
CA GLY A 104 1.24 4.37 -4.61
C GLY A 104 0.26 5.37 -5.21
N THR A 105 0.43 6.63 -4.84
CA THR A 105 -0.25 7.81 -5.37
C THR A 105 0.64 8.56 -6.37
N GLY A 106 0.14 9.62 -6.98
CA GLY A 106 0.90 10.40 -7.98
C GLY A 106 1.19 9.56 -9.23
N SER A 107 2.42 9.59 -9.71
CA SER A 107 2.86 8.84 -10.91
C SER A 107 2.75 7.31 -10.75
N SER A 108 2.71 6.82 -9.53
CA SER A 108 2.50 5.39 -9.21
C SER A 108 1.03 4.96 -9.24
N ASN A 109 0.09 5.89 -9.40
CA ASN A 109 -1.34 5.59 -9.47
C ASN A 109 -1.75 5.19 -10.88
N VAL A 110 -1.35 4.01 -11.31
CA VAL A 110 -1.70 3.45 -12.61
C VAL A 110 -3.18 3.03 -12.66
N ASN A 111 -3.74 2.97 -13.88
CA ASN A 111 -5.08 2.43 -14.09
C ASN A 111 -5.12 0.93 -13.77
N LYS A 112 -5.93 0.57 -12.79
CA LYS A 112 -6.09 -0.81 -12.33
C LYS A 112 -7.39 -1.37 -12.91
N ALA A 113 -7.32 -2.54 -13.54
CA ALA A 113 -8.51 -3.22 -14.05
C ALA A 113 -9.39 -3.74 -12.90
N HIS A 114 -8.76 -4.17 -11.82
CA HIS A 114 -9.39 -4.62 -10.57
C HIS A 114 -8.39 -4.49 -9.41
N ILE A 115 -8.88 -4.67 -8.20
CA ILE A 115 -8.06 -4.89 -7.01
C ILE A 115 -8.67 -6.07 -6.26
N THR A 116 -7.86 -7.05 -5.91
CA THR A 116 -8.27 -8.13 -5.01
C THR A 116 -7.99 -7.69 -3.58
N ASP A 117 -9.04 -7.22 -2.87
CA ASP A 117 -8.91 -6.86 -1.46
C ASP A 117 -8.54 -8.07 -0.60
N ILE A 118 -7.88 -7.84 0.52
CA ILE A 118 -7.46 -8.90 1.47
C ILE A 118 -8.69 -9.72 1.90
N SER A 119 -9.83 -9.08 2.16
CA SER A 119 -11.09 -9.77 2.49
C SER A 119 -11.52 -10.74 1.39
N THR A 120 -11.50 -10.29 0.15
CA THR A 120 -11.84 -11.12 -1.03
C THR A 120 -10.83 -12.24 -1.24
N GLY A 121 -9.54 -11.96 -1.07
CA GLY A 121 -8.47 -12.95 -1.18
C GLY A 121 -8.61 -14.07 -0.15
N LEU A 122 -8.93 -13.74 1.09
CA LEU A 122 -9.18 -14.73 2.16
C LEU A 122 -10.40 -15.61 1.85
N GLU A 123 -11.52 -15.02 1.41
CA GLU A 123 -12.72 -15.80 1.03
C GLU A 123 -12.43 -16.73 -0.16
N LYS A 124 -11.73 -16.25 -1.19
CA LYS A 124 -11.27 -17.08 -2.32
C LYS A 124 -10.31 -18.19 -1.88
N GLY A 125 -9.53 -17.93 -0.81
CA GLY A 125 -8.65 -18.91 -0.18
C GLY A 125 -9.36 -19.94 0.68
N GLY A 126 -10.70 -19.89 0.80
CA GLY A 126 -11.51 -20.85 1.55
C GLY A 126 -11.65 -20.55 3.05
N TYR A 127 -11.32 -19.33 3.47
CA TYR A 127 -11.58 -18.89 4.84
C TYR A 127 -12.97 -18.28 4.99
N THR A 128 -13.54 -18.37 6.19
CA THR A 128 -14.84 -17.78 6.51
C THR A 128 -14.62 -16.48 7.29
N LEU A 129 -15.13 -15.37 6.79
CA LEU A 129 -15.05 -14.07 7.48
C LEU A 129 -16.30 -13.84 8.34
N SER A 130 -16.14 -13.05 9.43
CA SER A 130 -17.27 -12.55 10.20
C SER A 130 -18.15 -11.65 9.34
N ASN A 131 -19.39 -12.06 9.08
CA ASN A 131 -20.37 -11.26 8.32
C ASN A 131 -20.68 -9.92 8.98
N ARG A 132 -20.61 -9.86 10.31
CA ARG A 132 -20.83 -8.63 11.06
C ARG A 132 -19.72 -7.61 10.77
N LEU A 133 -18.46 -8.01 10.96
CA LEU A 133 -17.31 -7.12 10.67
C LEU A 133 -17.29 -6.74 9.21
N LYS A 134 -17.49 -7.69 8.30
CA LYS A 134 -17.58 -7.41 6.87
C LYS A 134 -18.64 -6.34 6.57
N GLY A 135 -19.84 -6.49 7.12
CA GLY A 135 -20.92 -5.50 6.90
C GLY A 135 -20.61 -4.12 7.50
N LEU A 136 -19.96 -4.06 8.67
CA LEU A 136 -19.57 -2.82 9.31
C LEU A 136 -18.47 -2.09 8.52
N TYR A 137 -17.39 -2.80 8.20
CA TYR A 137 -16.25 -2.18 7.50
C TYR A 137 -16.59 -1.83 6.05
N THR A 138 -17.39 -2.63 5.35
CA THR A 138 -17.85 -2.27 4.00
C THR A 138 -18.62 -0.95 4.02
N LYS A 139 -19.58 -0.80 4.93
CA LYS A 139 -20.32 0.47 5.08
C LYS A 139 -19.44 1.64 5.50
N PHE A 140 -18.47 1.40 6.37
CA PHE A 140 -17.52 2.42 6.79
C PHE A 140 -16.68 2.91 5.60
N VAL A 141 -16.14 1.99 4.80
CA VAL A 141 -15.36 2.32 3.60
C VAL A 141 -16.21 3.03 2.56
N GLU A 142 -17.45 2.61 2.33
CA GLU A 142 -18.40 3.30 1.44
C GLU A 142 -18.65 4.72 1.89
N PHE A 143 -18.90 4.93 3.20
CA PHE A 143 -19.08 6.26 3.77
C PHE A 143 -17.83 7.14 3.61
N GLN A 144 -16.63 6.60 3.84
CA GLN A 144 -15.38 7.34 3.65
C GLN A 144 -15.17 7.74 2.18
N ASN A 145 -15.49 6.86 1.24
CA ASN A 145 -15.41 7.16 -0.18
C ASN A 145 -16.40 8.29 -0.57
N ASP A 146 -17.64 8.22 -0.09
CA ASP A 146 -18.65 9.23 -0.34
C ASP A 146 -18.24 10.62 0.21
N LEU A 147 -17.60 10.66 1.37
CA LEU A 147 -17.03 11.89 1.92
C LEU A 147 -15.92 12.48 1.04
N LEU A 148 -15.01 11.64 0.54
CA LEU A 148 -13.93 12.07 -0.33
C LEU A 148 -14.47 12.60 -1.67
N ASP A 149 -15.49 11.96 -2.22
CA ASP A 149 -16.10 12.35 -3.49
C ASP A 149 -16.89 13.67 -3.37
N LYS A 150 -17.48 13.95 -2.21
CA LYS A 150 -18.25 15.19 -1.94
C LYS A 150 -17.38 16.40 -1.59
N HIS A 151 -16.12 16.21 -1.27
CA HIS A 151 -15.16 17.28 -0.98
C HIS A 151 -14.01 17.35 -1.98
N PRO A 152 -14.29 17.48 -3.31
CA PRO A 152 -13.25 17.61 -4.32
C PRO A 152 -12.48 18.93 -4.22
N GLU A 153 -12.95 19.87 -3.38
CA GLU A 153 -12.46 21.24 -3.26
C GLU A 153 -11.12 21.37 -2.53
N SER A 154 -10.57 20.29 -2.02
CA SER A 154 -9.21 20.31 -1.50
C SER A 154 -8.22 20.40 -2.68
N THR A 155 -8.07 21.60 -3.22
CA THR A 155 -7.01 21.95 -4.20
C THR A 155 -5.63 21.96 -3.55
N ASP A 156 -5.56 21.80 -2.25
CA ASP A 156 -4.34 21.66 -1.49
C ASP A 156 -3.76 20.25 -1.76
N TRP A 157 -2.73 20.20 -2.59
CA TRP A 157 -2.04 18.97 -2.96
C TRP A 157 -1.56 18.17 -1.75
N GLU A 158 -1.14 18.83 -0.68
CA GLU A 158 -0.74 18.17 0.55
C GLU A 158 -1.90 17.44 1.23
N LYS A 159 -3.09 18.04 1.27
CA LYS A 159 -4.30 17.41 1.82
C LYS A 159 -4.78 16.26 0.94
N LEU A 160 -4.75 16.43 -0.38
CA LEU A 160 -5.08 15.38 -1.33
C LEU A 160 -4.11 14.19 -1.22
N SER A 161 -2.83 14.46 -1.07
CA SER A 161 -1.80 13.44 -0.88
C SER A 161 -2.01 12.69 0.45
N TYR A 162 -2.22 13.41 1.55
CA TYR A 162 -2.43 12.83 2.87
C TYR A 162 -3.71 11.99 2.94
N ASN A 163 -4.84 12.53 2.49
CA ASN A 163 -6.12 11.80 2.50
C ASN A 163 -6.15 10.57 1.59
N ARG A 164 -5.22 10.48 0.63
CA ARG A 164 -5.06 9.30 -0.22
C ARG A 164 -4.03 8.31 0.33
N THR A 165 -3.17 8.73 1.24
CA THR A 165 -2.10 7.88 1.80
C THR A 165 -2.51 7.18 3.08
N VAL A 166 -3.47 7.71 3.81
CA VAL A 166 -3.99 7.12 5.04
C VAL A 166 -5.48 6.84 4.87
N ILE A 167 -5.87 5.57 5.00
CA ILE A 167 -7.27 5.18 5.09
C ILE A 167 -7.67 5.38 6.55
N ALA A 168 -8.71 6.20 6.78
CA ALA A 168 -9.22 6.38 8.12
C ALA A 168 -9.67 5.04 8.72
N GLU A 169 -9.34 4.81 9.99
CA GLU A 169 -9.77 3.61 10.70
C GLU A 169 -11.04 3.88 11.51
N MET A 170 -11.83 2.83 11.72
CA MET A 170 -13.06 2.90 12.47
C MET A 170 -12.78 3.03 13.98
N ASP A 171 -13.41 3.98 14.64
CA ASP A 171 -13.37 4.12 16.09
C ASP A 171 -14.15 2.98 16.79
N LEU A 172 -13.45 1.90 17.11
CA LEU A 172 -14.03 0.75 17.81
C LEU A 172 -14.22 0.98 19.31
N SER A 173 -13.74 2.08 19.88
CA SER A 173 -13.91 2.37 21.32
C SER A 173 -15.38 2.51 21.71
N LYS A 174 -16.22 2.94 20.77
CA LYS A 174 -17.69 3.04 20.95
C LYS A 174 -18.44 1.73 20.69
N ALA A 175 -17.73 0.70 20.23
CA ALA A 175 -18.28 -0.58 19.83
C ALA A 175 -17.48 -1.77 20.39
N GLU A 176 -16.82 -1.59 21.53
CA GLU A 176 -15.91 -2.56 22.16
C GLU A 176 -16.56 -3.94 22.39
N SER A 177 -17.86 -3.96 22.70
CA SER A 177 -18.60 -5.23 22.84
C SER A 177 -18.58 -6.11 21.58
N ILE A 178 -18.35 -5.52 20.41
CA ILE A 178 -18.22 -6.26 19.15
C ILE A 178 -16.96 -7.12 19.19
N ILE A 179 -15.83 -6.56 19.65
CA ILE A 179 -14.55 -7.28 19.74
C ILE A 179 -14.72 -8.56 20.60
N GLY A 180 -15.35 -8.43 21.78
CA GLY A 180 -15.59 -9.56 22.67
C GLY A 180 -16.54 -10.62 22.07
N GLN A 181 -17.52 -10.20 21.27
CA GLN A 181 -18.40 -11.14 20.57
C GLN A 181 -17.65 -11.85 19.43
N GLU A 182 -16.81 -11.15 18.69
CA GLU A 182 -15.98 -11.76 17.64
C GLU A 182 -14.93 -12.70 18.24
N ALA A 183 -14.34 -12.36 19.38
CA ALA A 183 -13.44 -13.25 20.11
C ALA A 183 -14.10 -14.57 20.54
N LYS A 184 -15.42 -14.59 20.77
CA LYS A 184 -16.17 -15.82 21.06
C LYS A 184 -16.49 -16.60 19.79
N ASN A 185 -16.80 -15.94 18.68
CA ASN A 185 -17.42 -16.50 17.49
C ASN A 185 -16.46 -16.80 16.34
N SER A 186 -15.20 -16.40 16.41
CA SER A 186 -14.17 -16.64 15.39
C SER A 186 -13.01 -17.45 15.96
N ASP A 187 -12.22 -18.08 15.11
CA ASP A 187 -11.07 -18.89 15.55
C ASP A 187 -9.84 -18.03 15.82
N ILE A 188 -9.67 -16.97 15.03
CA ILE A 188 -8.54 -16.03 15.12
C ILE A 188 -9.02 -14.61 14.78
N ALA A 189 -8.18 -13.61 15.15
CA ALA A 189 -8.28 -12.28 14.59
C ALA A 189 -7.18 -12.01 13.56
N LEU A 190 -7.54 -11.31 12.50
CA LEU A 190 -6.61 -10.70 11.56
C LEU A 190 -6.88 -9.21 11.50
N ILE A 191 -5.85 -8.40 11.75
CA ILE A 191 -5.93 -6.95 11.71
C ILE A 191 -5.13 -6.47 10.51
N VAL A 192 -5.67 -5.57 9.71
CA VAL A 192 -4.96 -4.99 8.57
C VAL A 192 -4.76 -3.51 8.79
N ILE A 193 -3.50 -3.07 8.69
CA ILE A 193 -3.11 -1.65 8.75
C ILE A 193 -2.68 -1.23 7.37
N GLY A 194 -3.12 -0.07 6.92
CA GLY A 194 -2.79 0.48 5.60
C GLY A 194 -2.05 1.80 5.66
N ARG A 195 -1.03 1.93 4.83
CA ARG A 195 -0.35 3.21 4.55
C ARG A 195 -0.01 3.29 3.09
N GLY A 196 -0.53 4.31 2.43
CA GLY A 196 -0.13 4.65 1.07
C GLY A 196 1.27 5.27 1.02
N SER A 197 1.69 5.65 -0.19
CA SER A 197 2.82 6.54 -0.40
C SER A 197 2.34 7.79 -1.13
N GLY A 198 2.85 8.97 -0.72
CA GLY A 198 2.67 10.22 -1.43
C GLY A 198 3.87 10.50 -2.33
N GLU A 199 3.64 11.10 -3.50
CA GLU A 199 4.69 11.70 -4.30
C GLU A 199 5.06 13.06 -3.68
N GLU A 200 6.35 13.38 -3.65
CA GLU A 200 6.91 14.66 -3.17
C GLU A 200 6.73 14.97 -1.66
N SER A 201 6.34 14.00 -0.85
CA SER A 201 6.19 14.23 0.58
C SER A 201 6.65 13.05 1.42
N ASP A 202 7.25 13.36 2.57
CA ASP A 202 7.57 12.38 3.59
C ASP A 202 6.34 12.03 4.44
N ARG A 203 6.42 10.92 5.19
CA ARG A 203 5.40 10.56 6.16
C ARG A 203 5.32 11.62 7.25
N ARG A 204 4.10 11.93 7.66
CA ARG A 204 3.86 12.69 8.90
C ARG A 204 4.12 11.78 10.09
N LEU A 205 4.58 12.35 11.21
CA LEU A 205 4.82 11.57 12.42
C LEU A 205 3.50 11.02 12.97
N GLU A 206 2.55 11.91 13.25
CA GLU A 206 1.27 11.56 13.85
C GLU A 206 0.30 10.96 12.82
N GLY A 207 -0.20 9.78 13.11
CA GLY A 207 -1.22 9.09 12.33
C GLY A 207 -0.76 8.52 10.99
N ASP A 208 0.54 8.59 10.67
CA ASP A 208 1.11 7.99 9.47
C ASP A 208 2.36 7.16 9.81
N PHE A 209 3.44 7.76 10.33
CA PHE A 209 4.58 7.01 10.85
C PHE A 209 4.21 6.26 12.14
N TYR A 210 3.55 6.94 13.08
CA TYR A 210 2.91 6.31 14.24
C TYR A 210 1.51 5.84 13.89
N LEU A 211 0.97 4.90 14.67
CA LEU A 211 -0.44 4.50 14.58
C LEU A 211 -1.36 5.68 14.91
N THR A 212 -2.55 5.69 14.26
CA THR A 212 -3.62 6.55 14.73
C THR A 212 -4.17 6.07 16.10
N PRO A 213 -4.87 6.92 16.86
CA PRO A 213 -5.51 6.48 18.11
C PRO A 213 -6.46 5.29 17.90
N GLU A 214 -7.20 5.26 16.79
CA GLU A 214 -8.15 4.20 16.43
C GLU A 214 -7.43 2.88 16.12
N GLU A 215 -6.34 2.93 15.37
CA GLU A 215 -5.52 1.75 15.08
C GLU A 215 -4.85 1.19 16.32
N LYS A 216 -4.33 2.06 17.18
CA LYS A 216 -3.73 1.67 18.47
C LYS A 216 -4.77 0.98 19.34
N PHE A 217 -5.95 1.60 19.51
CA PHE A 217 -7.06 1.02 20.25
C PHE A 217 -7.44 -0.35 19.68
N MET A 218 -7.56 -0.47 18.36
CA MET A 218 -7.92 -1.71 17.67
C MET A 218 -6.89 -2.81 17.96
N ILE A 219 -5.61 -2.56 17.78
CA ILE A 219 -4.56 -3.58 18.01
C ILE A 219 -4.55 -4.03 19.47
N GLU A 220 -4.53 -3.10 20.43
CA GLU A 220 -4.47 -3.40 21.86
C GLU A 220 -5.70 -4.19 22.31
N ASN A 221 -6.90 -3.74 21.97
CA ASN A 221 -8.13 -4.34 22.47
C ASN A 221 -8.49 -5.65 21.75
N VAL A 222 -8.24 -5.76 20.46
CA VAL A 222 -8.44 -7.03 19.72
C VAL A 222 -7.46 -8.07 20.27
N SER A 223 -6.18 -7.74 20.42
CA SER A 223 -5.18 -8.65 20.99
C SER A 223 -5.56 -9.09 22.40
N SER A 224 -5.88 -8.16 23.27
CA SER A 224 -6.27 -8.45 24.66
C SER A 224 -7.48 -9.40 24.74
N GLN A 225 -8.56 -9.12 24.00
CA GLN A 225 -9.79 -9.91 24.10
C GLN A 225 -9.67 -11.28 23.42
N PHE A 226 -8.92 -11.40 22.31
CA PHE A 226 -8.67 -12.69 21.67
C PHE A 226 -7.73 -13.55 22.52
N HIS A 227 -6.68 -12.97 23.10
CA HIS A 227 -5.80 -13.70 24.03
C HIS A 227 -6.54 -14.16 25.28
N ALA A 228 -7.43 -13.33 25.86
CA ALA A 228 -8.30 -13.75 26.96
C ALA A 228 -9.22 -14.90 26.61
N ALA A 229 -9.60 -15.05 25.32
CA ALA A 229 -10.35 -16.17 24.80
C ALA A 229 -9.47 -17.38 24.37
N GLY A 230 -8.15 -17.32 24.62
CA GLY A 230 -7.20 -18.36 24.21
C GLY A 230 -6.92 -18.42 22.72
N LYS A 231 -7.19 -17.34 21.97
CA LYS A 231 -7.08 -17.25 20.52
C LYS A 231 -5.94 -16.35 20.11
N LYS A 232 -5.51 -16.48 18.83
CA LYS A 232 -4.35 -15.82 18.27
C LYS A 232 -4.74 -14.61 17.42
N VAL A 233 -3.81 -13.67 17.32
CA VAL A 233 -3.96 -12.44 16.53
C VAL A 233 -2.78 -12.27 15.60
N ALA A 234 -3.05 -11.97 14.32
CA ALA A 234 -2.03 -11.54 13.38
C ALA A 234 -2.33 -10.12 12.86
N VAL A 235 -1.26 -9.38 12.58
CA VAL A 235 -1.33 -8.09 11.88
C VAL A 235 -0.75 -8.24 10.49
N VAL A 236 -1.47 -7.77 9.48
CA VAL A 236 -1.00 -7.62 8.10
C VAL A 236 -0.78 -6.14 7.83
N MET A 237 0.43 -5.81 7.42
CA MET A 237 0.82 -4.44 7.08
C MET A 237 0.78 -4.27 5.56
N ASN A 238 -0.29 -3.66 5.06
CA ASN A 238 -0.40 -3.22 3.66
C ASN A 238 0.14 -1.80 3.54
N VAL A 239 1.44 -1.67 3.65
CA VAL A 239 2.11 -0.37 3.81
C VAL A 239 3.30 -0.24 2.86
N CYS A 240 3.56 0.98 2.39
CA CYS A 240 4.77 1.35 1.70
C CYS A 240 5.69 2.17 2.61
N GLY A 241 6.95 1.77 2.69
CA GLY A 241 7.95 2.48 3.49
C GLY A 241 7.90 2.15 4.98
N VAL A 242 8.65 2.92 5.74
CA VAL A 242 8.89 2.67 7.16
C VAL A 242 7.74 3.23 8.01
N MET A 243 7.31 2.47 9.04
CA MET A 243 6.47 2.98 10.12
C MET A 243 6.98 2.45 11.48
N GLU A 244 6.60 3.13 12.54
CA GLU A 244 6.94 2.75 13.89
C GLU A 244 6.19 1.48 14.30
N MET A 245 6.92 0.53 14.87
CA MET A 245 6.37 -0.75 15.32
C MET A 245 6.69 -1.05 16.78
N ASN A 246 7.67 -0.37 17.37
CA ASN A 246 8.16 -0.75 18.69
C ASN A 246 7.11 -0.57 19.79
N SER A 247 6.15 0.34 19.61
CA SER A 247 5.08 0.60 20.58
C SER A 247 3.97 -0.45 20.60
N TRP A 248 3.87 -1.31 19.55
CA TRP A 248 2.74 -2.26 19.42
C TRP A 248 3.14 -3.67 18.93
N LYS A 249 4.37 -3.88 18.48
CA LYS A 249 4.82 -5.17 17.91
C LYS A 249 4.66 -6.37 18.84
N ASP A 250 4.56 -6.13 20.13
CA ASP A 250 4.46 -7.20 21.13
C ASP A 250 3.01 -7.65 21.39
N GLU A 251 2.02 -6.88 20.92
CA GLU A 251 0.60 -7.20 21.08
C GLU A 251 0.13 -8.41 20.22
N PRO A 252 0.37 -8.46 18.90
CA PRO A 252 -0.06 -9.61 18.10
C PRO A 252 0.91 -10.78 18.19
N ASP A 253 0.43 -12.00 17.87
CA ASP A 253 1.25 -13.22 17.79
C ASP A 253 2.06 -13.31 16.48
N ALA A 254 1.59 -12.68 15.41
CA ALA A 254 2.29 -12.64 14.14
C ALA A 254 2.14 -11.29 13.43
N ILE A 255 3.15 -10.93 12.64
CA ILE A 255 3.17 -9.71 11.82
C ILE A 255 3.68 -10.05 10.44
N LEU A 256 2.88 -9.78 9.42
CA LEU A 256 3.21 -9.97 8.02
C LEU A 256 3.25 -8.62 7.30
N LEU A 257 4.38 -8.27 6.71
CA LEU A 257 4.52 -7.11 5.85
C LEU A 257 4.17 -7.50 4.40
N ALA A 258 3.06 -7.01 3.91
CA ALA A 258 2.52 -7.34 2.59
C ALA A 258 2.92 -6.32 1.51
N TRP A 259 3.51 -5.18 1.88
CA TRP A 259 3.82 -4.10 0.95
C TRP A 259 2.60 -3.65 0.13
N PHE A 260 2.82 -3.30 -1.13
CA PHE A 260 1.80 -3.06 -2.15
C PHE A 260 1.71 -4.27 -3.08
N PRO A 261 0.68 -5.10 -2.96
CA PRO A 261 0.61 -6.36 -3.71
C PRO A 261 0.21 -6.19 -5.18
N GLY A 262 -0.19 -5.00 -5.61
CA GLY A 262 -0.73 -4.78 -6.94
C GLY A 262 -2.22 -5.14 -7.02
N GLN A 263 -2.64 -5.63 -8.19
CA GLN A 263 -4.05 -5.94 -8.47
C GLN A 263 -4.49 -7.31 -7.92
N GLU A 264 -3.52 -8.26 -7.74
CA GLU A 264 -3.77 -9.68 -7.46
C GLU A 264 -3.74 -10.06 -5.98
#